data_6ba4aa3a15880451e5f732b7d6ba6470
#
_entry.id   6ba4aa3a15880451e5f732b7d6ba6470
#
_cell.length_a   1.000
_cell.length_b   1.000
_cell.length_c   1.000
_cell.angle_alpha   90.00
_cell.angle_beta   90.00
_cell.angle_gamma   90.00
#
_symmetry.space_group_name_H-M   'P 1'
#
loop_
_entity.id
_entity.type
_entity.pdbx_description
1 polymer ?
#
loop_
_entity_poly.entity_id
_entity_poly.type
_entity_poly.pdbx_seq_one_letter_code
_entity_poly.pdbx_strand_id
1 'polypeptide(L)'
;MERGHPARTEREARTVLGVSSRGTSACGAVRTGCPRSSKCLRVTLKMDRFIETTPFFSTDHRTLAEQVADLAEREVEVRAGDDEQDADEAVRSYVMLLFEADLLRYAVATPGQPFDLRSFCIIRETLSYSSSLADLAFVMQGLGTYAISLAATEHVRDFWLARAANGKAIGAFALTEPDAGSDVAALKTTARREGDAYIIDGRKRFISNAGVADFYTVFARTGTRDDGRAEISAFVISARMPGFSVAERTEMMAPHPIGELEFRGCKVPAEDMIGAPGDGLRLSLQTLDMFRASVGAAACGMARRALDESILHAKTREQFGKALAGHQLIQAKLADMATELDAARLLVYRAAYLKDAGAASSTREASQAKLFATEAAGRIIDQAVQIHGGTGLVRGAVVERLYRDARALRIYEGTSEIQKLVIANQLLKE
;
A
#
# COMPACT_ATOMS: atom_id res chain seq x y z
N MET A 1 62.03 37.10 -0.76
CA MET A 1 61.61 38.50 -0.75
C MET A 1 60.16 38.50 -0.43
N GLU A 2 59.77 38.53 0.86
CA GLU A 2 59.51 39.69 1.71
C GLU A 2 58.47 40.60 1.05
N ARG A 3 57.36 40.83 1.61
CA ARG A 3 56.71 41.35 2.84
C ARG A 3 55.34 41.80 2.40
N GLY A 4 54.31 41.89 3.14
CA GLY A 4 53.97 41.95 4.52
C GLY A 4 52.49 42.30 4.68
N HIS A 5 51.90 41.81 5.71
CA HIS A 5 50.65 42.26 6.31
C HIS A 5 50.78 43.69 6.90
N PRO A 6 49.69 44.40 7.21
CA PRO A 6 49.14 44.25 8.55
C PRO A 6 47.62 44.38 8.74
N ALA A 7 47.24 43.95 9.93
CA ALA A 7 46.01 43.83 10.62
C ALA A 7 45.47 45.11 11.33
N ARG A 8 44.31 44.92 12.01
CA ARG A 8 43.71 45.68 13.16
C ARG A 8 42.65 46.73 12.77
N THR A 9 41.55 46.90 13.46
CA THR A 9 41.20 46.75 14.91
C THR A 9 39.71 46.77 15.13
N GLU A 10 39.32 46.13 16.24
CA GLU A 10 38.04 46.15 16.95
C GLU A 10 37.60 47.53 17.48
N ARG A 11 36.29 47.67 17.79
CA ARG A 11 35.67 48.18 19.05
C ARG A 11 34.15 48.22 18.91
N GLU A 12 33.39 47.44 19.64
CA GLU A 12 32.78 47.60 20.99
C GLU A 12 31.89 48.85 21.15
N ALA A 13 30.64 48.62 21.53
CA ALA A 13 29.98 48.87 22.82
C ALA A 13 28.46 48.81 22.67
N ARG A 14 27.76 47.93 23.35
CA ARG A 14 27.02 48.01 24.63
C ARG A 14 25.98 49.15 24.69
N THR A 15 24.73 48.92 24.96
CA THR A 15 23.93 48.66 26.20
C THR A 15 22.57 49.34 26.00
N VAL A 16 21.38 48.98 26.44
CA VAL A 16 20.78 48.47 27.70
C VAL A 16 19.26 48.36 27.52
N LEU A 17 18.69 47.26 28.01
CA LEU A 17 17.42 47.01 28.70
C LEU A 17 16.13 47.76 28.39
N GLY A 18 15.03 46.98 28.22
CA GLY A 18 13.66 47.34 28.48
C GLY A 18 12.73 46.13 28.46
N VAL A 19 12.50 45.51 29.61
CA VAL A 19 11.51 44.43 29.86
C VAL A 19 10.11 45.00 29.94
N SER A 20 9.13 44.43 29.24
CA SER A 20 7.73 44.40 29.70
C SER A 20 6.99 43.21 29.09
N SER A 21 6.41 42.44 29.97
CA SER A 21 5.58 41.26 29.85
C SER A 21 4.16 41.53 29.37
N ARG A 22 3.60 40.55 28.69
CA ARG A 22 2.22 40.01 28.61
C ARG A 22 1.74 39.93 27.18
N GLY A 23 1.56 38.72 26.69
CA GLY A 23 0.34 37.99 26.77
C GLY A 23 -0.03 37.36 25.44
N THR A 24 -0.36 36.11 25.50
CA THR A 24 -1.21 35.30 24.61
C THR A 24 -0.70 34.89 23.24
N SER A 25 -0.36 33.64 23.24
CA SER A 25 -0.38 32.64 22.19
C SER A 25 -1.39 32.87 21.07
N ALA A 26 -0.89 32.88 19.83
CA ALA A 26 -1.61 32.39 18.67
C ALA A 26 -0.56 31.86 17.70
N CYS A 27 -0.39 30.53 17.68
CA CYS A 27 0.41 29.84 16.70
C CYS A 27 -0.33 29.90 15.36
N GLY A 28 -0.01 30.90 14.54
CA GLY A 28 -0.51 31.04 13.18
C GLY A 28 0.30 30.13 12.27
N ALA A 29 -0.31 29.02 11.81
CA ALA A 29 0.21 28.22 10.73
C ALA A 29 0.48 29.12 9.52
N VAL A 30 1.74 29.20 9.10
CA VAL A 30 2.13 29.85 7.85
C VAL A 30 1.60 28.99 6.72
N ARG A 31 0.41 29.32 6.23
CA ARG A 31 -0.08 28.86 4.93
C ARG A 31 0.82 29.51 3.88
N THR A 32 1.69 28.72 3.25
CA THR A 32 2.40 29.12 2.05
C THR A 32 1.37 29.35 0.95
N GLY A 33 0.95 30.60 0.80
CA GLY A 33 -0.06 31.03 -0.15
C GLY A 33 0.46 30.93 -1.56
N CYS A 34 -0.13 30.04 -2.35
CA CYS A 34 -0.14 30.18 -3.82
C CYS A 34 -0.90 31.48 -4.17
N PRO A 35 -0.40 32.35 -5.07
CA PRO A 35 -1.07 33.58 -5.43
C PRO A 35 -2.43 33.30 -6.05
N ARG A 36 -3.49 33.92 -5.52
CA ARG A 36 -4.91 33.75 -5.88
C ARG A 36 -5.29 34.29 -7.28
N SER A 37 -4.46 34.13 -8.31
CA SER A 37 -4.81 34.65 -9.66
C SER A 37 -4.48 33.74 -10.84
N SER A 38 -4.07 32.49 -10.64
CA SER A 38 -4.08 31.49 -11.71
C SER A 38 -5.16 30.45 -11.39
N LYS A 39 -6.08 30.20 -12.34
CA LYS A 39 -6.95 29.01 -12.32
C LYS A 39 -6.03 27.81 -12.17
N CYS A 40 -5.94 27.26 -10.96
CA CYS A 40 -5.20 26.04 -10.72
C CYS A 40 -5.93 24.95 -11.49
N LEU A 41 -5.43 24.61 -12.69
CA LEU A 41 -5.92 23.49 -13.48
C LEU A 41 -5.60 22.25 -12.66
N ARG A 42 -6.64 21.60 -12.11
CA ARG A 42 -6.50 20.32 -11.41
C ARG A 42 -6.70 19.19 -12.41
N VAL A 43 -5.95 18.14 -12.24
CA VAL A 43 -6.22 16.87 -12.92
C VAL A 43 -7.52 16.32 -12.34
N THR A 44 -8.50 16.04 -13.19
CA THR A 44 -9.81 15.48 -12.80
C THR A 44 -9.79 14.00 -13.09
N LEU A 45 -10.20 13.19 -12.12
CA LEU A 45 -10.30 11.75 -12.27
C LEU A 45 -11.56 11.43 -13.12
N LYS A 46 -11.39 11.35 -14.43
CA LYS A 46 -12.49 10.95 -15.33
C LYS A 46 -12.55 9.44 -15.45
N MET A 47 -13.72 8.92 -15.83
CA MET A 47 -13.85 7.54 -16.24
C MET A 47 -12.79 7.17 -17.28
N ASP A 48 -12.13 6.07 -17.05
CA ASP A 48 -10.96 5.70 -17.80
C ASP A 48 -11.32 4.92 -19.06
N ARG A 49 -10.98 5.49 -20.21
CA ARG A 49 -11.20 4.86 -21.52
C ARG A 49 -10.71 3.40 -21.58
N PHE A 50 -9.67 3.04 -20.83
CA PHE A 50 -9.19 1.67 -20.77
C PHE A 50 -10.26 0.72 -20.22
N ILE A 51 -10.95 1.10 -19.12
CA ILE A 51 -12.04 0.30 -18.54
C ILE A 51 -13.26 0.26 -19.48
N GLU A 52 -13.56 1.36 -20.16
CA GLU A 52 -14.67 1.42 -21.12
C GLU A 52 -14.49 0.49 -22.31
N THR A 53 -13.28 0.43 -22.88
CA THR A 53 -13.00 -0.19 -24.17
C THR A 53 -12.43 -1.59 -24.10
N THR A 54 -11.91 -2.01 -22.94
CA THR A 54 -11.26 -3.31 -22.79
C THR A 54 -12.29 -4.41 -22.46
N PRO A 55 -12.19 -5.61 -23.08
CA PRO A 55 -13.20 -6.66 -22.94
C PRO A 55 -13.20 -7.38 -21.58
N PHE A 56 -12.27 -7.08 -20.70
CA PHE A 56 -12.19 -7.70 -19.36
C PHE A 56 -13.33 -7.27 -18.42
N PHE A 57 -14.04 -6.18 -18.73
CA PHE A 57 -14.97 -5.54 -17.82
C PHE A 57 -16.43 -5.71 -18.24
N SER A 58 -17.27 -6.14 -17.30
CA SER A 58 -18.73 -6.11 -17.42
C SER A 58 -19.27 -4.70 -17.17
N THR A 59 -20.59 -4.53 -17.35
CA THR A 59 -21.30 -3.28 -17.00
C THR A 59 -21.11 -2.94 -15.51
N ASP A 60 -21.20 -3.93 -14.62
CA ASP A 60 -21.04 -3.70 -13.18
C ASP A 60 -19.66 -3.18 -12.82
N HIS A 61 -18.60 -3.70 -13.46
CA HIS A 61 -17.24 -3.18 -13.28
C HIS A 61 -17.10 -1.73 -13.73
N ARG A 62 -17.75 -1.34 -14.84
CA ARG A 62 -17.73 0.05 -15.34
C ARG A 62 -18.48 0.97 -14.39
N THR A 63 -19.66 0.56 -13.91
CA THR A 63 -20.43 1.31 -12.90
C THR A 63 -19.63 1.47 -11.61
N LEU A 64 -18.97 0.41 -11.14
CA LEU A 64 -18.10 0.48 -9.96
C LEU A 64 -16.94 1.46 -10.18
N ALA A 65 -16.29 1.43 -11.35
CA ALA A 65 -15.20 2.33 -11.66
C ALA A 65 -15.62 3.81 -11.60
N GLU A 66 -16.83 4.13 -12.12
CA GLU A 66 -17.42 5.47 -12.01
C GLU A 66 -17.67 5.88 -10.56
N GLN A 67 -18.28 5.00 -9.77
CA GLN A 67 -18.58 5.25 -8.36
C GLN A 67 -17.31 5.50 -7.54
N VAL A 68 -16.28 4.67 -7.73
CA VAL A 68 -15.02 4.82 -7.00
C VAL A 68 -14.25 6.06 -7.46
N ALA A 69 -14.30 6.41 -8.76
CA ALA A 69 -13.65 7.62 -9.27
C ALA A 69 -14.29 8.89 -8.67
N ASP A 70 -15.63 8.93 -8.61
CA ASP A 70 -16.37 10.03 -7.99
C ASP A 70 -16.07 10.16 -6.49
N LEU A 71 -16.03 9.06 -5.75
CA LEU A 71 -15.62 9.04 -4.34
C LEU A 71 -14.18 9.53 -4.17
N ALA A 72 -13.26 9.03 -5.01
CA ALA A 72 -11.85 9.39 -4.93
C ALA A 72 -11.64 10.89 -5.18
N GLU A 73 -12.33 11.47 -6.18
CA GLU A 73 -12.22 12.90 -6.47
C GLU A 73 -12.80 13.77 -5.36
N ARG A 74 -13.95 13.41 -4.81
CA ARG A 74 -14.66 14.23 -3.81
C ARG A 74 -14.10 14.11 -2.40
N GLU A 75 -13.65 12.92 -1.99
CA GLU A 75 -13.31 12.62 -0.61
C GLU A 75 -11.85 12.24 -0.42
N VAL A 76 -11.30 11.34 -1.25
CA VAL A 76 -9.94 10.84 -1.05
C VAL A 76 -8.89 11.89 -1.42
N GLU A 77 -9.04 12.55 -2.58
CA GLU A 77 -8.12 13.59 -3.05
C GLU A 77 -8.05 14.80 -2.10
N VAL A 78 -9.17 15.11 -1.44
CA VAL A 78 -9.25 16.21 -0.47
C VAL A 78 -8.46 15.87 0.80
N ARG A 79 -8.54 14.61 1.27
CA ARG A 79 -7.89 14.12 2.49
C ARG A 79 -6.42 13.80 2.29
N ALA A 80 -6.02 13.37 1.09
CA ALA A 80 -4.66 12.93 0.78
C ALA A 80 -3.56 13.99 1.05
N GLY A 81 -3.92 15.27 1.14
CA GLY A 81 -3.01 16.34 1.54
C GLY A 81 -2.55 16.27 3.01
N ASP A 82 -3.33 15.60 3.85
CA ASP A 82 -3.08 15.48 5.29
C ASP A 82 -2.52 14.10 5.68
N ASP A 83 -2.38 13.17 4.73
CA ASP A 83 -1.89 11.79 4.97
C ASP A 83 -0.53 11.73 5.68
N GLU A 84 0.35 12.71 5.46
CA GLU A 84 1.66 12.78 6.09
C GLU A 84 1.62 13.27 7.55
N GLN A 85 0.51 13.85 8.00
CA GLN A 85 0.40 14.42 9.35
C GLN A 85 0.15 13.33 10.39
N ASP A 86 -0.79 12.40 10.11
CA ASP A 86 -1.13 11.28 10.97
C ASP A 86 -1.63 10.10 10.12
N ALA A 87 -0.70 9.20 9.76
CA ALA A 87 -1.02 8.04 8.94
C ALA A 87 -1.96 7.03 9.64
N ASP A 88 -1.95 6.97 10.98
CA ASP A 88 -2.80 6.07 11.75
C ASP A 88 -4.26 6.54 11.69
N GLU A 89 -4.50 7.83 11.92
CA GLU A 89 -5.82 8.43 11.82
C GLU A 89 -6.32 8.43 10.38
N ALA A 90 -5.44 8.70 9.40
CA ALA A 90 -5.79 8.63 7.98
C ALA A 90 -6.32 7.23 7.60
N VAL A 91 -5.64 6.14 8.01
CA VAL A 91 -6.12 4.77 7.75
C VAL A 91 -7.47 4.51 8.40
N ARG A 92 -7.69 4.92 9.66
CA ARG A 92 -9.00 4.76 10.34
C ARG A 92 -10.11 5.51 9.61
N SER A 93 -9.84 6.75 9.23
CA SER A 93 -10.76 7.60 8.48
C SER A 93 -11.11 7.00 7.11
N TYR A 94 -10.11 6.46 6.38
CA TYR A 94 -10.35 5.80 5.10
C TYR A 94 -11.13 4.50 5.24
N VAL A 95 -10.90 3.68 6.27
CA VAL A 95 -11.71 2.48 6.52
C VAL A 95 -13.18 2.86 6.71
N MET A 96 -13.47 3.91 7.47
CA MET A 96 -14.85 4.37 7.66
C MET A 96 -15.45 4.93 6.37
N LEU A 97 -14.71 5.73 5.60
CA LEU A 97 -15.14 6.23 4.29
C LEU A 97 -15.49 5.09 3.32
N LEU A 98 -14.65 4.06 3.26
CA LEU A 98 -14.84 2.90 2.40
C LEU A 98 -16.03 2.04 2.85
N PHE A 99 -16.28 1.96 4.15
CA PHE A 99 -17.49 1.33 4.70
C PHE A 99 -18.76 2.10 4.29
N GLU A 100 -18.79 3.41 4.50
CA GLU A 100 -19.93 4.28 4.14
C GLU A 100 -20.24 4.26 2.64
N ALA A 101 -19.21 4.07 1.81
CA ALA A 101 -19.34 3.89 0.35
C ALA A 101 -19.66 2.46 -0.09
N ASP A 102 -19.86 1.51 0.85
CA ASP A 102 -20.13 0.09 0.59
C ASP A 102 -19.00 -0.61 -0.21
N LEU A 103 -17.75 -0.13 -0.09
CA LEU A 103 -16.62 -0.70 -0.82
C LEU A 103 -15.91 -1.82 -0.07
N LEU A 104 -16.00 -1.88 1.27
CA LEU A 104 -15.32 -2.93 2.05
C LEU A 104 -15.82 -4.34 1.73
N ARG A 105 -17.05 -4.50 1.20
CA ARG A 105 -17.57 -5.78 0.73
C ARG A 105 -16.73 -6.41 -0.40
N TYR A 106 -16.00 -5.61 -1.16
CA TYR A 106 -15.09 -6.10 -2.20
C TYR A 106 -13.73 -6.51 -1.63
N ALA A 107 -13.38 -6.07 -0.42
CA ALA A 107 -12.14 -6.44 0.26
C ALA A 107 -12.31 -7.69 1.12
N VAL A 108 -13.41 -7.80 1.84
CA VAL A 108 -13.67 -8.90 2.78
C VAL A 108 -14.40 -10.03 2.05
N ALA A 109 -13.68 -11.14 1.83
CA ALA A 109 -14.23 -12.29 1.12
C ALA A 109 -15.43 -12.91 1.87
N THR A 110 -16.53 -13.14 1.16
CA THR A 110 -17.68 -13.88 1.69
C THR A 110 -17.42 -15.38 1.56
N PRO A 111 -17.49 -16.16 2.65
CA PRO A 111 -17.28 -17.59 2.61
C PRO A 111 -18.18 -18.30 1.60
N GLY A 112 -17.61 -19.17 0.78
CA GLY A 112 -18.34 -19.92 -0.23
C GLY A 112 -18.76 -19.13 -1.48
N GLN A 113 -18.44 -17.84 -1.55
CA GLN A 113 -18.66 -17.02 -2.74
C GLN A 113 -17.36 -16.79 -3.52
N PRO A 114 -17.39 -16.71 -4.85
CA PRO A 114 -16.24 -16.30 -5.63
C PRO A 114 -15.77 -14.88 -5.24
N PHE A 115 -14.46 -14.68 -5.17
CA PHE A 115 -13.89 -13.37 -4.94
C PHE A 115 -13.77 -12.63 -6.29
N ASP A 116 -14.28 -11.41 -6.38
CA ASP A 116 -14.21 -10.59 -7.59
C ASP A 116 -12.89 -9.77 -7.59
N LEU A 117 -11.85 -10.36 -8.15
CA LEU A 117 -10.52 -9.75 -8.18
C LEU A 117 -10.44 -8.54 -9.14
N ARG A 118 -11.28 -8.50 -10.20
CA ARG A 118 -11.33 -7.33 -11.09
C ARG A 118 -11.88 -6.11 -10.38
N SER A 119 -13.01 -6.25 -9.67
CA SER A 119 -13.55 -5.18 -8.84
C SER A 119 -12.56 -4.73 -7.78
N PHE A 120 -11.88 -5.66 -7.12
CA PHE A 120 -10.84 -5.35 -6.16
C PHE A 120 -9.69 -4.55 -6.79
N CYS A 121 -9.21 -4.93 -7.98
CA CYS A 121 -8.16 -4.20 -8.70
C CYS A 121 -8.62 -2.81 -9.15
N ILE A 122 -9.86 -2.64 -9.62
CA ILE A 122 -10.43 -1.33 -9.99
C ILE A 122 -10.41 -0.37 -8.80
N ILE A 123 -10.87 -0.83 -7.64
CA ILE A 123 -10.89 -0.02 -6.41
C ILE A 123 -9.46 0.37 -6.02
N ARG A 124 -8.52 -0.57 -5.98
CA ARG A 124 -7.13 -0.30 -5.64
C ARG A 124 -6.45 0.69 -6.60
N GLU A 125 -6.62 0.48 -7.92
CA GLU A 125 -6.06 1.38 -8.93
C GLU A 125 -6.60 2.80 -8.77
N THR A 126 -7.90 2.94 -8.46
CA THR A 126 -8.53 4.25 -8.32
C THR A 126 -8.14 4.94 -7.01
N LEU A 127 -8.10 4.21 -5.89
CA LEU A 127 -7.69 4.78 -4.60
C LEU A 127 -6.22 5.21 -4.60
N SER A 128 -5.32 4.37 -5.12
CA SER A 128 -3.88 4.65 -5.17
C SER A 128 -3.50 5.79 -6.13
N TYR A 129 -4.38 6.14 -7.06
CA TYR A 129 -4.25 7.35 -7.88
C TYR A 129 -4.23 8.61 -7.00
N SER A 130 -5.02 8.66 -5.94
CA SER A 130 -5.18 9.81 -5.05
C SER A 130 -4.39 9.68 -3.76
N SER A 131 -4.44 8.51 -3.09
CA SER A 131 -3.79 8.25 -1.81
C SER A 131 -3.32 6.80 -1.67
N SER A 132 -2.05 6.61 -1.33
CA SER A 132 -1.50 5.31 -0.97
C SER A 132 -2.06 4.76 0.34
N LEU A 133 -2.46 5.63 1.28
CA LEU A 133 -3.09 5.22 2.54
C LEU A 133 -4.54 4.79 2.36
N ALA A 134 -5.28 5.40 1.43
CA ALA A 134 -6.63 4.93 1.08
C ALA A 134 -6.59 3.53 0.46
N ASP A 135 -5.63 3.26 -0.45
CA ASP A 135 -5.37 1.91 -0.98
C ASP A 135 -4.97 0.94 0.13
N LEU A 136 -4.07 1.36 1.04
CA LEU A 136 -3.65 0.55 2.19
C LEU A 136 -4.84 0.18 3.08
N ALA A 137 -5.69 1.15 3.43
CA ALA A 137 -6.88 0.92 4.25
C ALA A 137 -7.80 -0.12 3.63
N PHE A 138 -7.95 -0.11 2.30
CA PHE A 138 -8.75 -1.09 1.57
C PHE A 138 -8.09 -2.47 1.52
N VAL A 139 -6.84 -2.56 1.04
CA VAL A 139 -6.19 -3.86 0.81
C VAL A 139 -5.93 -4.63 2.10
N MET A 140 -5.66 -3.93 3.20
CA MET A 140 -5.38 -4.59 4.48
C MET A 140 -6.61 -5.28 5.07
N GLN A 141 -7.83 -4.80 4.77
CA GLN A 141 -9.04 -5.55 5.13
C GLN A 141 -9.09 -6.89 4.39
N GLY A 142 -8.70 -6.94 3.12
CA GLY A 142 -8.57 -8.19 2.36
C GLY A 142 -7.48 -9.12 2.90
N LEU A 143 -6.25 -8.62 3.00
CA LEU A 143 -5.10 -9.42 3.47
C LEU A 143 -5.31 -9.97 4.88
N GLY A 144 -5.84 -9.14 5.80
CA GLY A 144 -6.08 -9.54 7.18
C GLY A 144 -7.19 -10.58 7.35
N THR A 145 -8.15 -10.63 6.43
CA THR A 145 -9.35 -11.48 6.56
C THR A 145 -9.36 -12.72 5.66
N TYR A 146 -8.60 -12.74 4.58
CA TYR A 146 -8.74 -13.79 3.56
C TYR A 146 -8.47 -15.20 4.08
N ALA A 147 -7.39 -15.41 4.86
CA ALA A 147 -7.15 -16.70 5.49
C ALA A 147 -8.27 -17.12 6.44
N ILE A 148 -8.87 -16.16 7.16
CA ILE A 148 -10.03 -16.38 8.04
C ILE A 148 -11.22 -16.88 7.22
N SER A 149 -11.53 -16.24 6.09
CA SER A 149 -12.65 -16.64 5.21
C SER A 149 -12.48 -18.04 4.64
N LEU A 150 -11.22 -18.48 4.41
CA LEU A 150 -10.92 -19.79 3.84
C LEU A 150 -11.06 -20.95 4.84
N ALA A 151 -10.65 -20.74 6.10
CA ALA A 151 -10.37 -21.88 6.96
C ALA A 151 -10.65 -21.69 8.46
N ALA A 152 -11.07 -20.51 8.92
CA ALA A 152 -11.41 -20.32 10.33
C ALA A 152 -12.71 -21.06 10.72
N THR A 153 -12.87 -21.34 12.01
CA THR A 153 -14.14 -21.85 12.56
C THR A 153 -15.27 -20.85 12.28
N GLU A 154 -16.51 -21.31 12.22
CA GLU A 154 -17.68 -20.47 11.95
C GLU A 154 -17.75 -19.28 12.91
N HIS A 155 -17.59 -19.53 14.20
CA HIS A 155 -17.61 -18.51 15.24
C HIS A 155 -16.54 -17.40 15.02
N VAL A 156 -15.28 -17.78 14.80
CA VAL A 156 -14.17 -16.86 14.56
C VAL A 156 -14.36 -16.08 13.24
N ARG A 157 -14.81 -16.81 12.22
CA ARG A 157 -15.08 -16.27 10.90
C ARG A 157 -16.16 -15.20 10.94
N ASP A 158 -17.34 -15.54 11.50
CA ASP A 158 -18.49 -14.63 11.52
C ASP A 158 -18.21 -13.41 12.39
N PHE A 159 -17.45 -13.58 13.49
CA PHE A 159 -17.07 -12.47 14.35
C PHE A 159 -16.15 -11.46 13.65
N TRP A 160 -15.08 -11.93 13.01
CA TRP A 160 -14.09 -11.01 12.45
C TRP A 160 -14.46 -10.49 11.06
N LEU A 161 -15.03 -11.34 10.16
CA LEU A 161 -15.39 -10.90 8.83
C LEU A 161 -16.51 -9.85 8.86
N ALA A 162 -17.55 -10.06 9.69
CA ALA A 162 -18.60 -9.07 9.83
C ALA A 162 -18.10 -7.72 10.36
N ARG A 163 -17.17 -7.74 11.33
CA ARG A 163 -16.58 -6.51 11.88
C ARG A 163 -15.70 -5.81 10.86
N ALA A 164 -14.87 -6.53 10.10
CA ALA A 164 -14.03 -5.97 9.07
C ALA A 164 -14.85 -5.39 7.91
N ALA A 165 -15.88 -6.09 7.44
CA ALA A 165 -16.77 -5.63 6.37
C ALA A 165 -17.59 -4.38 6.77
N ASN A 166 -17.89 -4.23 8.06
CA ASN A 166 -18.64 -3.09 8.60
C ASN A 166 -17.72 -1.96 9.13
N GLY A 167 -16.43 -1.96 8.81
CA GLY A 167 -15.46 -0.95 9.26
C GLY A 167 -15.25 -0.90 10.79
N LYS A 168 -15.77 -1.89 11.54
CA LYS A 168 -15.70 -1.97 13.02
C LYS A 168 -14.44 -2.65 13.54
N ALA A 169 -13.65 -3.24 12.65
CA ALA A 169 -12.35 -3.82 12.96
C ALA A 169 -11.41 -3.67 11.77
N ILE A 170 -10.17 -3.29 12.05
CA ILE A 170 -9.09 -3.17 11.08
C ILE A 170 -8.22 -4.40 11.17
N GLY A 171 -7.99 -5.06 10.05
CA GLY A 171 -7.16 -6.25 9.97
C GLY A 171 -5.70 -5.97 9.64
N ALA A 172 -4.83 -6.91 10.06
CA ALA A 172 -3.44 -6.94 9.65
C ALA A 172 -3.00 -8.37 9.32
N PHE A 173 -1.92 -8.48 8.52
CA PHE A 173 -1.33 -9.74 8.07
C PHE A 173 0.12 -9.83 8.57
N ALA A 174 0.40 -10.72 9.52
CA ALA A 174 1.66 -10.78 10.24
C ALA A 174 2.45 -12.06 9.91
N LEU A 175 3.12 -12.05 8.75
CA LEU A 175 3.93 -13.16 8.26
C LEU A 175 5.44 -12.93 8.47
N THR A 176 5.95 -11.80 7.99
CA THR A 176 7.38 -11.44 7.95
C THR A 176 8.01 -11.34 9.33
N GLU A 177 9.24 -11.82 9.46
CA GLU A 177 10.06 -11.73 10.68
C GLU A 177 11.39 -11.02 10.40
N PRO A 178 12.15 -10.60 11.44
CA PRO A 178 13.46 -9.97 11.24
C PRO A 178 14.41 -10.77 10.33
N ASP A 179 14.40 -12.10 10.44
CA ASP A 179 15.28 -13.01 9.69
C ASP A 179 14.57 -13.82 8.59
N ALA A 180 13.25 -13.65 8.42
CA ALA A 180 12.44 -14.39 7.45
C ALA A 180 11.50 -13.47 6.68
N GLY A 181 12.00 -12.88 5.59
CA GLY A 181 11.24 -12.04 4.66
C GLY A 181 10.82 -12.83 3.42
N SER A 182 11.70 -12.92 2.42
CA SER A 182 11.44 -13.69 1.19
C SER A 182 11.36 -15.20 1.44
N ASP A 183 12.12 -15.71 2.39
CA ASP A 183 12.05 -17.10 2.86
C ASP A 183 11.06 -17.23 4.02
N VAL A 184 9.77 -17.19 3.69
CA VAL A 184 8.69 -17.26 4.69
C VAL A 184 8.62 -18.62 5.43
N ALA A 185 9.22 -19.66 4.87
CA ALA A 185 9.28 -20.98 5.52
C ALA A 185 10.28 -21.04 6.68
N ALA A 186 11.22 -20.11 6.74
CA ALA A 186 12.25 -20.02 7.78
C ALA A 186 11.81 -19.24 9.04
N LEU A 187 10.51 -18.93 9.19
CA LEU A 187 10.00 -18.19 10.35
C LEU A 187 10.31 -18.92 11.67
N LYS A 188 10.58 -18.13 12.73
CA LYS A 188 11.04 -18.57 14.03
C LYS A 188 10.01 -18.38 15.15
N THR A 189 8.99 -17.52 14.98
CA THR A 189 7.89 -17.38 15.93
C THR A 189 7.26 -18.74 16.18
N THR A 190 7.13 -19.14 17.43
CA THR A 190 6.62 -20.46 17.85
C THR A 190 5.23 -20.35 18.43
N ALA A 191 4.44 -21.41 18.29
CA ALA A 191 3.14 -21.60 18.94
C ALA A 191 3.09 -22.98 19.56
N ARG A 192 3.27 -23.07 20.88
CA ARG A 192 3.29 -24.32 21.63
C ARG A 192 1.92 -24.60 22.26
N ARG A 193 1.36 -25.77 21.99
CA ARG A 193 0.05 -26.13 22.52
C ARG A 193 0.11 -26.40 24.03
N GLU A 194 -0.82 -25.77 24.77
CA GLU A 194 -1.05 -26.01 26.20
C GLU A 194 -2.55 -26.19 26.46
N GLY A 195 -3.00 -27.43 26.54
CA GLY A 195 -4.39 -27.76 26.73
C GLY A 195 -5.28 -27.27 25.58
N ASP A 196 -6.16 -26.34 25.88
CA ASP A 196 -7.11 -25.71 24.97
C ASP A 196 -6.61 -24.38 24.35
N ALA A 197 -5.32 -24.08 24.52
CA ALA A 197 -4.70 -22.87 24.01
C ALA A 197 -3.34 -23.14 23.35
N TYR A 198 -2.83 -22.13 22.65
CA TYR A 198 -1.46 -22.03 22.15
C TYR A 198 -0.75 -20.87 22.85
N ILE A 199 0.49 -21.10 23.28
CA ILE A 199 1.38 -20.06 23.78
C ILE A 199 2.28 -19.63 22.64
N ILE A 200 2.16 -18.36 22.24
CA ILE A 200 2.91 -17.81 21.14
C ILE A 200 4.04 -16.92 21.66
N ASP A 201 5.25 -17.20 21.16
CA ASP A 201 6.47 -16.46 21.48
C ASP A 201 7.23 -16.12 20.19
N GLY A 202 7.67 -14.86 20.04
CA GLY A 202 8.45 -14.41 18.89
C GLY A 202 8.19 -12.98 18.48
N ARG A 203 8.64 -12.64 17.27
CA ARG A 203 8.51 -11.29 16.72
C ARG A 203 8.11 -11.33 15.26
N LYS A 204 7.31 -10.34 14.85
CA LYS A 204 6.96 -10.07 13.45
C LYS A 204 7.41 -8.67 13.09
N ARG A 205 7.94 -8.47 11.89
CA ARG A 205 8.52 -7.21 11.45
C ARG A 205 7.90 -6.71 10.15
N PHE A 206 7.89 -5.40 9.98
CA PHE A 206 7.27 -4.72 8.83
C PHE A 206 5.79 -5.09 8.67
N ILE A 207 5.06 -5.09 9.78
CA ILE A 207 3.64 -5.41 9.78
C ILE A 207 2.84 -4.12 9.58
N SER A 208 2.16 -4.02 8.44
CA SER A 208 1.25 -2.92 8.14
C SER A 208 0.10 -2.91 9.15
N ASN A 209 -0.38 -1.71 9.49
CA ASN A 209 -1.37 -1.46 10.53
C ASN A 209 -0.92 -1.88 11.95
N ALA A 210 0.38 -2.07 12.22
CA ALA A 210 0.88 -2.26 13.58
C ALA A 210 0.45 -1.08 14.46
N GLY A 211 -0.27 -1.33 15.55
CA GLY A 211 -0.83 -0.31 16.44
C GLY A 211 -2.13 0.36 15.97
N VAL A 212 -2.56 0.10 14.75
CA VAL A 212 -3.84 0.56 14.18
C VAL A 212 -4.86 -0.58 14.14
N ALA A 213 -4.39 -1.80 13.80
CA ALA A 213 -5.24 -2.96 13.65
C ALA A 213 -5.86 -3.43 14.98
N ASP A 214 -7.10 -3.91 14.90
CA ASP A 214 -7.83 -4.54 16.00
C ASP A 214 -7.52 -6.04 16.12
N PHE A 215 -7.11 -6.67 15.01
CA PHE A 215 -6.71 -8.07 14.95
C PHE A 215 -5.62 -8.31 13.91
N TYR A 216 -4.87 -9.37 14.14
CA TYR A 216 -3.75 -9.80 13.31
C TYR A 216 -3.92 -11.26 12.91
N THR A 217 -3.83 -11.56 11.61
CA THR A 217 -3.65 -12.93 11.12
C THR A 217 -2.16 -13.26 11.20
N VAL A 218 -1.78 -14.10 12.15
CA VAL A 218 -0.39 -14.38 12.54
C VAL A 218 -0.02 -15.81 12.16
N PHE A 219 1.18 -15.99 11.62
CA PHE A 219 1.72 -17.29 11.24
C PHE A 219 2.88 -17.67 12.19
N ALA A 220 2.78 -18.85 12.80
CA ALA A 220 3.77 -19.34 13.78
C ALA A 220 4.04 -20.82 13.58
N ARG A 221 5.24 -21.25 14.00
CA ARG A 221 5.67 -22.65 13.94
C ARG A 221 5.04 -23.42 15.09
N THR A 222 4.25 -24.44 14.78
CA THR A 222 3.62 -25.36 15.75
C THR A 222 4.41 -26.64 15.95
N GLY A 223 5.34 -26.96 15.04
CA GLY A 223 6.10 -28.19 15.10
C GLY A 223 7.13 -28.34 14.00
N THR A 224 7.53 -29.56 13.77
CA THR A 224 8.37 -29.98 12.66
C THR A 224 7.74 -31.19 12.00
N ARG A 225 7.62 -31.19 10.69
CA ARG A 225 7.08 -32.30 9.90
C ARG A 225 8.08 -33.45 9.83
N ASP A 226 7.63 -34.64 9.42
CA ASP A 226 8.48 -35.84 9.27
C ASP A 226 9.64 -35.63 8.26
N ASP A 227 9.47 -34.73 7.30
CA ASP A 227 10.49 -34.34 6.32
C ASP A 227 11.48 -33.26 6.83
N GLY A 228 11.40 -32.89 8.10
CA GLY A 228 12.25 -31.90 8.76
C GLY A 228 11.85 -30.44 8.52
N ARG A 229 10.84 -30.15 7.68
CA ARG A 229 10.35 -28.80 7.44
C ARG A 229 9.53 -28.28 8.62
N ALA A 230 9.50 -26.95 8.79
CA ALA A 230 8.66 -26.32 9.79
C ALA A 230 7.18 -26.62 9.54
N GLU A 231 6.47 -27.02 10.58
CA GLU A 231 5.02 -27.03 10.59
C GLU A 231 4.54 -25.66 11.02
N ILE A 232 3.90 -24.94 10.09
CA ILE A 232 3.44 -23.56 10.29
C ILE A 232 1.92 -23.55 10.34
N SER A 233 1.38 -22.94 11.40
CA SER A 233 -0.07 -22.73 11.58
C SER A 233 -0.41 -21.24 11.57
N ALA A 234 -1.68 -20.93 11.36
CA ALA A 234 -2.19 -19.56 11.32
C ALA A 234 -3.15 -19.33 12.49
N PHE A 235 -3.15 -18.13 13.05
CA PHE A 235 -3.95 -17.74 14.22
C PHE A 235 -4.54 -16.34 14.01
N VAL A 236 -5.74 -16.11 14.55
CA VAL A 236 -6.27 -14.77 14.74
C VAL A 236 -5.89 -14.29 16.13
N ILE A 237 -5.20 -13.17 16.23
CA ILE A 237 -4.80 -12.56 17.50
C ILE A 237 -5.39 -11.17 17.61
N SER A 238 -6.22 -10.95 18.64
CA SER A 238 -6.74 -9.63 18.96
C SER A 238 -5.61 -8.72 19.43
N ALA A 239 -5.64 -7.44 19.04
CA ALA A 239 -4.71 -6.43 19.54
C ALA A 239 -4.72 -6.25 21.07
N ARG A 240 -5.78 -6.77 21.73
CA ARG A 240 -5.94 -6.70 23.21
C ARG A 240 -5.52 -8.00 23.90
N MET A 241 -4.98 -8.98 23.19
CA MET A 241 -4.57 -10.27 23.75
C MET A 241 -3.42 -10.08 24.74
N PRO A 242 -3.51 -10.59 25.98
CA PRO A 242 -2.38 -10.56 26.90
C PRO A 242 -1.13 -11.24 26.30
N GLY A 243 0.03 -10.62 26.47
CA GLY A 243 1.29 -11.10 25.89
C GLY A 243 1.55 -10.64 24.45
N PHE A 244 0.61 -9.93 23.81
CA PHE A 244 0.82 -9.22 22.55
C PHE A 244 1.18 -7.76 22.79
N SER A 245 2.12 -7.23 22.02
CA SER A 245 2.44 -5.79 22.00
C SER A 245 3.02 -5.36 20.65
N VAL A 246 2.92 -4.07 20.36
CA VAL A 246 3.69 -3.42 19.29
C VAL A 246 5.01 -2.97 19.89
N ALA A 247 6.10 -3.65 19.49
CA ALA A 247 7.42 -3.41 20.06
C ALA A 247 8.07 -2.14 19.53
N GLU A 248 7.83 -1.85 18.24
CA GLU A 248 8.43 -0.69 17.56
C GLU A 248 7.51 -0.21 16.43
N ARG A 249 7.42 1.10 16.27
CA ARG A 249 6.86 1.74 15.08
C ARG A 249 8.01 2.12 14.16
N THR A 250 7.91 1.71 12.89
CA THR A 250 8.97 1.94 11.91
C THR A 250 8.61 3.15 11.05
N GLU A 251 9.46 4.18 11.05
CA GLU A 251 9.32 5.30 10.13
C GLU A 251 9.78 4.89 8.73
N MET A 252 8.92 5.10 7.73
CA MET A 252 9.18 4.77 6.34
C MET A 252 9.41 6.03 5.50
N MET A 253 9.95 5.86 4.28
CA MET A 253 10.13 6.97 3.34
C MET A 253 8.81 7.59 2.86
N ALA A 254 7.71 6.86 2.98
CA ALA A 254 6.35 7.31 2.70
C ALA A 254 5.46 7.04 3.92
N PRO A 255 4.37 7.80 4.12
CA PRO A 255 3.43 7.56 5.22
C PRO A 255 2.91 6.13 5.17
N HIS A 256 3.08 5.38 6.26
CA HIS A 256 2.63 4.00 6.34
C HIS A 256 2.61 3.54 7.81
N PRO A 257 1.46 3.24 8.40
CA PRO A 257 1.42 2.67 9.75
C PRO A 257 1.98 1.24 9.72
N ILE A 258 3.25 1.10 10.11
CA ILE A 258 3.99 -0.14 10.05
C ILE A 258 4.89 -0.30 11.28
N GLY A 259 5.17 -1.53 11.68
CA GLY A 259 6.02 -1.75 12.86
C GLY A 259 6.38 -3.20 13.10
N GLU A 260 6.98 -3.41 14.27
CA GLU A 260 7.35 -4.71 14.80
C GLU A 260 6.36 -5.12 15.89
N LEU A 261 5.89 -6.37 15.82
CA LEU A 261 5.02 -7.00 16.81
C LEU A 261 5.86 -7.95 17.67
N GLU A 262 5.57 -7.99 18.96
CA GLU A 262 6.19 -8.91 19.90
C GLU A 262 5.12 -9.76 20.60
N PHE A 263 5.41 -11.04 20.71
CA PHE A 263 4.63 -12.03 21.43
C PHE A 263 5.49 -12.60 22.56
N ARG A 264 5.03 -12.47 23.81
CA ARG A 264 5.71 -13.01 25.01
C ARG A 264 4.70 -13.79 25.82
N GLY A 265 4.73 -15.11 25.70
CA GLY A 265 3.76 -15.97 26.36
C GLY A 265 2.32 -15.62 25.97
N CYS A 266 2.08 -15.19 24.73
CA CYS A 266 0.77 -14.77 24.26
C CYS A 266 -0.15 -15.99 24.19
N LYS A 267 -1.14 -16.07 25.10
CA LYS A 267 -2.05 -17.20 25.22
C LYS A 267 -3.24 -17.03 24.29
N VAL A 268 -3.29 -17.82 23.20
CA VAL A 268 -4.31 -17.78 22.15
C VAL A 268 -5.19 -19.02 22.28
N PRO A 269 -6.53 -18.91 22.39
CA PRO A 269 -7.44 -20.04 22.37
C PRO A 269 -7.22 -20.94 21.14
N ALA A 270 -7.33 -22.25 21.30
CA ALA A 270 -7.14 -23.19 20.19
C ALA A 270 -8.20 -23.00 19.09
N GLU A 271 -9.37 -22.47 19.40
CA GLU A 271 -10.44 -22.14 18.47
C GLU A 271 -10.10 -20.94 17.56
N ASP A 272 -9.16 -20.06 17.95
CA ASP A 272 -8.65 -18.93 17.15
C ASP A 272 -7.59 -19.38 16.13
N MET A 273 -7.26 -20.67 16.05
CA MET A 273 -6.44 -21.20 14.96
C MET A 273 -7.23 -21.25 13.66
N ILE A 274 -6.60 -20.81 12.58
CA ILE A 274 -7.18 -20.80 11.25
C ILE A 274 -6.76 -22.08 10.51
N GLY A 275 -7.72 -22.96 10.23
CA GLY A 275 -7.48 -24.26 9.61
C GLY A 275 -6.93 -25.31 10.58
N ALA A 276 -6.31 -26.35 10.02
CA ALA A 276 -5.65 -27.40 10.81
C ALA A 276 -4.19 -27.04 11.15
N PRO A 277 -3.59 -27.68 12.16
CA PRO A 277 -2.16 -27.58 12.39
C PRO A 277 -1.38 -27.87 11.12
N GLY A 278 -0.41 -27.00 10.79
CA GLY A 278 0.42 -27.13 9.59
C GLY A 278 -0.15 -26.51 8.31
N ASP A 279 -1.37 -25.95 8.32
CA ASP A 279 -2.00 -25.29 7.18
C ASP A 279 -1.48 -23.86 6.92
N GLY A 280 -0.81 -23.25 7.88
CA GLY A 280 -0.46 -21.82 7.86
C GLY A 280 0.35 -21.40 6.63
N LEU A 281 1.36 -22.20 6.23
CA LEU A 281 2.16 -21.86 5.04
C LEU A 281 1.28 -21.86 3.77
N ARG A 282 0.41 -22.86 3.62
CA ARG A 282 -0.52 -22.94 2.49
C ARG A 282 -1.46 -21.74 2.48
N LEU A 283 -2.06 -21.41 3.62
CA LEU A 283 -2.99 -20.28 3.74
C LEU A 283 -2.32 -18.93 3.47
N SER A 284 -1.07 -18.74 3.96
CA SER A 284 -0.32 -17.50 3.68
C SER A 284 -0.01 -17.34 2.19
N LEU A 285 0.42 -18.41 1.52
CA LEU A 285 0.72 -18.39 0.09
C LEU A 285 -0.53 -18.21 -0.75
N GLN A 286 -1.66 -18.82 -0.38
CA GLN A 286 -2.96 -18.60 -1.04
C GLN A 286 -3.43 -17.15 -0.89
N THR A 287 -3.26 -16.55 0.28
CA THR A 287 -3.57 -15.13 0.51
C THR A 287 -2.72 -14.24 -0.39
N LEU A 288 -1.39 -14.44 -0.39
CA LEU A 288 -0.49 -13.66 -1.23
C LEU A 288 -0.77 -13.87 -2.74
N ASP A 289 -1.12 -15.08 -3.16
CA ASP A 289 -1.42 -15.38 -4.57
C ASP A 289 -2.72 -14.71 -5.03
N MET A 290 -3.73 -14.63 -4.14
CA MET A 290 -4.98 -13.92 -4.41
C MET A 290 -4.74 -12.43 -4.66
N PHE A 291 -3.97 -11.77 -3.79
CA PHE A 291 -3.82 -10.31 -3.84
C PHE A 291 -2.65 -9.80 -4.68
N ARG A 292 -1.74 -10.67 -5.12
CA ARG A 292 -0.50 -10.30 -5.85
C ARG A 292 -0.74 -9.45 -7.09
N ALA A 293 -1.70 -9.82 -7.94
CA ALA A 293 -2.02 -9.05 -9.14
C ALA A 293 -2.50 -7.63 -8.79
N SER A 294 -3.20 -7.47 -7.66
CA SER A 294 -3.75 -6.20 -7.23
C SER A 294 -2.69 -5.19 -6.74
N VAL A 295 -1.49 -5.67 -6.34
CA VAL A 295 -0.32 -4.78 -6.14
C VAL A 295 0.03 -4.07 -7.44
N GLY A 296 -0.07 -4.79 -8.57
CA GLY A 296 0.08 -4.21 -9.91
C GLY A 296 -0.98 -3.16 -10.22
N ALA A 297 -2.23 -3.37 -9.78
CA ALA A 297 -3.30 -2.37 -9.95
C ALA A 297 -3.00 -1.07 -9.18
N ALA A 298 -2.57 -1.17 -7.92
CA ALA A 298 -2.13 0.00 -7.15
C ALA A 298 -0.97 0.73 -7.83
N ALA A 299 0.00 0.00 -8.37
CA ALA A 299 1.11 0.57 -9.15
C ALA A 299 0.61 1.31 -10.40
N CYS A 300 -0.37 0.76 -11.11
CA CYS A 300 -1.00 1.40 -12.27
C CYS A 300 -1.72 2.70 -11.89
N GLY A 301 -2.41 2.76 -10.76
CA GLY A 301 -3.05 3.97 -10.26
C GLY A 301 -2.07 5.10 -10.01
N MET A 302 -0.97 4.82 -9.30
CA MET A 302 0.10 5.78 -9.06
C MET A 302 0.78 6.23 -10.37
N ALA A 303 1.05 5.30 -11.30
CA ALA A 303 1.64 5.59 -12.59
C ALA A 303 0.72 6.44 -13.47
N ARG A 304 -0.60 6.17 -13.46
CA ARG A 304 -1.59 6.98 -14.17
C ARG A 304 -1.62 8.41 -13.64
N ARG A 305 -1.62 8.60 -12.31
CA ARG A 305 -1.53 9.93 -11.71
C ARG A 305 -0.27 10.66 -12.16
N ALA A 306 0.88 10.00 -12.14
CA ALA A 306 2.14 10.59 -12.58
C ALA A 306 2.12 11.01 -14.07
N LEU A 307 1.51 10.21 -14.94
CA LEU A 307 1.33 10.54 -16.35
C LEU A 307 0.40 11.75 -16.53
N ASP A 308 -0.74 11.77 -15.85
CA ASP A 308 -1.72 12.86 -15.95
C ASP A 308 -1.13 14.20 -15.46
N GLU A 309 -0.40 14.20 -14.35
CA GLU A 309 0.34 15.37 -13.85
C GLU A 309 1.39 15.83 -14.84
N SER A 310 2.11 14.89 -15.47
CA SER A 310 3.12 15.20 -16.48
C SER A 310 2.53 15.81 -17.73
N ILE A 311 1.37 15.32 -18.18
CA ILE A 311 0.64 15.88 -19.32
C ILE A 311 0.19 17.31 -19.01
N LEU A 312 -0.41 17.53 -17.83
CA LEU A 312 -0.85 18.85 -17.40
C LEU A 312 0.34 19.82 -17.31
N HIS A 313 1.43 19.41 -16.65
CA HIS A 313 2.65 20.21 -16.53
C HIS A 313 3.24 20.53 -17.90
N ALA A 314 3.34 19.55 -18.80
CA ALA A 314 3.90 19.76 -20.13
C ALA A 314 3.06 20.74 -21.00
N LYS A 315 1.74 20.78 -20.82
CA LYS A 315 0.84 21.71 -21.52
C LYS A 315 0.92 23.14 -20.99
N THR A 316 1.24 23.31 -19.70
CA THR A 316 1.16 24.61 -19.02
C THR A 316 2.52 25.28 -18.81
N ARG A 317 3.60 24.51 -18.67
CA ARG A 317 4.96 25.01 -18.48
C ARG A 317 5.61 25.36 -19.81
N GLU A 318 6.13 26.59 -19.93
CA GLU A 318 6.86 27.04 -21.12
C GLU A 318 8.36 27.15 -20.84
N GLN A 319 9.17 26.71 -21.79
CA GLN A 319 10.61 26.93 -21.87
C GLN A 319 11.04 27.04 -23.33
N PHE A 320 12.13 27.80 -23.59
CA PHE A 320 12.63 28.04 -24.95
C PHE A 320 11.54 28.58 -25.90
N GLY A 321 10.66 29.46 -25.36
CA GLY A 321 9.63 30.15 -26.12
C GLY A 321 8.41 29.31 -26.52
N LYS A 322 8.23 28.11 -26.01
CA LYS A 322 7.05 27.25 -26.24
C LYS A 322 6.74 26.34 -25.08
N ALA A 323 5.52 25.79 -25.01
CA ALA A 323 5.13 24.81 -24.02
C ALA A 323 6.04 23.57 -24.09
N LEU A 324 6.28 22.93 -22.93
CA LEU A 324 7.09 21.71 -22.88
C LEU A 324 6.53 20.61 -23.79
N ALA A 325 5.21 20.52 -23.93
CA ALA A 325 4.53 19.60 -24.85
C ALA A 325 4.95 19.76 -26.32
N GLY A 326 5.52 20.90 -26.71
CA GLY A 326 6.06 21.15 -28.04
C GLY A 326 7.49 20.62 -28.27
N HIS A 327 8.14 20.04 -27.26
CA HIS A 327 9.49 19.49 -27.37
C HIS A 327 9.45 17.98 -27.60
N GLN A 328 10.13 17.50 -28.66
CA GLN A 328 10.08 16.08 -29.06
C GLN A 328 10.55 15.11 -27.96
N LEU A 329 11.55 15.47 -27.15
CA LEU A 329 12.02 14.61 -26.05
C LEU A 329 10.99 14.49 -24.93
N ILE A 330 10.15 15.50 -24.70
CA ILE A 330 9.03 15.41 -23.75
C ILE A 330 7.91 14.55 -24.34
N GLN A 331 7.59 14.71 -25.64
CA GLN A 331 6.61 13.88 -26.33
C GLN A 331 6.99 12.39 -26.30
N ALA A 332 8.26 12.08 -26.55
CA ALA A 332 8.78 10.70 -26.46
C ALA A 332 8.58 10.11 -25.06
N LYS A 333 8.95 10.84 -23.99
CA LYS A 333 8.73 10.41 -22.61
C LYS A 333 7.26 10.12 -22.30
N LEU A 334 6.35 11.02 -22.70
CA LEU A 334 4.90 10.83 -22.47
C LEU A 334 4.37 9.62 -23.25
N ALA A 335 4.85 9.36 -24.46
CA ALA A 335 4.49 8.20 -25.25
C ALA A 335 4.95 6.89 -24.62
N ASP A 336 6.20 6.85 -24.12
CA ASP A 336 6.75 5.68 -23.42
C ASP A 336 5.97 5.41 -22.13
N MET A 337 5.72 6.45 -21.31
CA MET A 337 4.94 6.36 -20.08
C MET A 337 3.54 5.79 -20.32
N ALA A 338 2.83 6.29 -21.35
CA ALA A 338 1.49 5.84 -21.71
C ALA A 338 1.50 4.38 -22.17
N THR A 339 2.47 3.99 -23.02
CA THR A 339 2.60 2.63 -23.54
C THR A 339 2.92 1.62 -22.43
N GLU A 340 3.84 1.96 -21.53
CA GLU A 340 4.18 1.09 -20.38
C GLU A 340 3.00 0.94 -19.41
N LEU A 341 2.22 2.02 -19.18
CA LEU A 341 1.03 1.98 -18.33
C LEU A 341 -0.03 1.03 -18.93
N ASP A 342 -0.34 1.17 -20.21
CA ASP A 342 -1.32 0.30 -20.88
C ASP A 342 -0.88 -1.17 -20.86
N ALA A 343 0.39 -1.45 -21.11
CA ALA A 343 0.94 -2.79 -21.02
C ALA A 343 0.83 -3.36 -19.59
N ALA A 344 1.11 -2.56 -18.57
CA ALA A 344 0.98 -2.94 -17.18
C ALA A 344 -0.47 -3.31 -16.83
N ARG A 345 -1.41 -2.45 -17.20
CA ARG A 345 -2.84 -2.66 -16.96
C ARG A 345 -3.38 -3.91 -17.67
N LEU A 346 -2.98 -4.15 -18.91
CA LEU A 346 -3.35 -5.36 -19.64
C LEU A 346 -2.90 -6.64 -18.92
N LEU A 347 -1.68 -6.67 -18.37
CA LEU A 347 -1.20 -7.79 -17.58
C LEU A 347 -1.96 -7.97 -16.27
N VAL A 348 -2.22 -6.88 -15.55
CA VAL A 348 -2.97 -6.89 -14.28
C VAL A 348 -4.37 -7.43 -14.49
N TYR A 349 -5.13 -6.84 -15.42
CA TYR A 349 -6.52 -7.22 -15.61
C TYR A 349 -6.69 -8.57 -16.34
N ARG A 350 -5.69 -8.98 -17.13
CA ARG A 350 -5.63 -10.38 -17.60
C ARG A 350 -5.51 -11.37 -16.45
N ALA A 351 -4.62 -11.11 -15.49
CA ALA A 351 -4.46 -11.98 -14.33
C ALA A 351 -5.72 -12.02 -13.46
N ALA A 352 -6.34 -10.86 -13.20
CA ALA A 352 -7.59 -10.77 -12.47
C ALA A 352 -8.74 -11.49 -13.18
N TYR A 353 -8.89 -11.29 -14.48
CA TYR A 353 -9.89 -11.96 -15.30
C TYR A 353 -9.77 -13.48 -15.26
N LEU A 354 -8.58 -14.01 -15.40
CA LEU A 354 -8.33 -15.45 -15.35
C LEU A 354 -8.69 -16.03 -13.98
N LYS A 355 -8.39 -15.32 -12.91
CA LYS A 355 -8.75 -15.72 -11.54
C LYS A 355 -10.27 -15.76 -11.36
N ASP A 356 -10.97 -14.72 -11.78
CA ASP A 356 -12.44 -14.62 -11.68
C ASP A 356 -13.15 -15.63 -12.59
N ALA A 357 -12.53 -15.99 -13.73
CA ALA A 357 -13.03 -17.04 -14.63
C ALA A 357 -12.79 -18.46 -14.10
N GLY A 358 -12.22 -18.63 -12.91
CA GLY A 358 -12.02 -19.93 -12.28
C GLY A 358 -10.85 -20.72 -12.87
N ALA A 359 -9.83 -20.07 -13.46
CA ALA A 359 -8.64 -20.73 -13.93
C ALA A 359 -7.99 -21.58 -12.82
N ALA A 360 -7.60 -22.81 -13.11
CA ALA A 360 -7.02 -23.75 -12.14
C ALA A 360 -5.76 -23.18 -11.46
N SER A 361 -4.98 -22.37 -12.18
CA SER A 361 -3.87 -21.59 -11.64
C SER A 361 -3.74 -20.28 -12.43
N SER A 362 -3.48 -19.19 -11.73
CA SER A 362 -3.13 -17.88 -12.32
C SER A 362 -1.88 -17.29 -11.67
N THR A 363 -1.11 -18.12 -10.96
CA THR A 363 0.09 -17.71 -10.21
C THR A 363 1.16 -17.10 -11.11
N ARG A 364 1.37 -17.65 -12.31
CA ARG A 364 2.32 -17.09 -13.31
C ARG A 364 1.87 -15.70 -13.76
N GLU A 365 0.61 -15.56 -14.16
CA GLU A 365 0.04 -14.33 -14.65
C GLU A 365 0.00 -13.25 -13.55
N ALA A 366 -0.35 -13.60 -12.33
CA ALA A 366 -0.32 -12.69 -11.18
C ALA A 366 1.11 -12.20 -10.88
N SER A 367 2.10 -13.09 -10.99
CA SER A 367 3.51 -12.74 -10.79
C SER A 367 4.05 -11.87 -11.93
N GLN A 368 3.67 -12.14 -13.20
CA GLN A 368 4.00 -11.30 -14.35
C GLN A 368 3.39 -9.90 -14.21
N ALA A 369 2.12 -9.83 -13.82
CA ALA A 369 1.40 -8.58 -13.60
C ALA A 369 2.08 -7.72 -12.53
N LYS A 370 2.33 -8.30 -11.36
CA LYS A 370 3.00 -7.60 -10.26
C LYS A 370 4.40 -7.11 -10.65
N LEU A 371 5.21 -7.99 -11.20
CA LEU A 371 6.58 -7.66 -11.62
C LEU A 371 6.58 -6.50 -12.61
N PHE A 372 5.84 -6.65 -13.71
CA PHE A 372 5.86 -5.64 -14.77
C PHE A 372 5.28 -4.31 -14.32
N ALA A 373 4.10 -4.32 -13.67
CA ALA A 373 3.41 -3.10 -13.29
C ALA A 373 4.20 -2.28 -12.25
N THR A 374 4.80 -2.93 -11.25
CA THR A 374 5.55 -2.20 -10.21
C THR A 374 6.87 -1.64 -10.74
N GLU A 375 7.53 -2.34 -11.68
CA GLU A 375 8.74 -1.83 -12.34
C GLU A 375 8.41 -0.71 -13.33
N ALA A 376 7.34 -0.84 -14.11
CA ALA A 376 6.86 0.21 -15.02
C ALA A 376 6.46 1.47 -14.25
N ALA A 377 5.70 1.33 -13.14
CA ALA A 377 5.33 2.46 -12.30
C ALA A 377 6.56 3.22 -11.79
N GLY A 378 7.61 2.51 -11.35
CA GLY A 378 8.87 3.12 -10.95
C GLY A 378 9.49 3.97 -12.07
N ARG A 379 9.53 3.46 -13.31
CA ARG A 379 10.06 4.20 -14.48
C ARG A 379 9.18 5.38 -14.87
N ILE A 380 7.86 5.18 -14.90
CA ILE A 380 6.88 6.24 -15.24
C ILE A 380 6.96 7.40 -14.25
N ILE A 381 6.98 7.11 -12.96
CA ILE A 381 7.05 8.14 -11.91
C ILE A 381 8.40 8.85 -11.93
N ASP A 382 9.51 8.15 -12.18
CA ASP A 382 10.83 8.75 -12.37
C ASP A 382 10.83 9.75 -13.54
N GLN A 383 10.23 9.37 -14.68
CA GLN A 383 10.08 10.28 -15.81
C GLN A 383 9.16 11.47 -15.48
N ALA A 384 8.13 11.28 -14.67
CA ALA A 384 7.27 12.37 -14.21
C ALA A 384 8.04 13.40 -13.38
N VAL A 385 8.85 12.95 -12.41
CA VAL A 385 9.74 13.82 -11.63
C VAL A 385 10.70 14.56 -12.58
N GLN A 386 11.29 13.87 -13.56
CA GLN A 386 12.19 14.46 -14.54
C GLN A 386 11.50 15.54 -15.41
N ILE A 387 10.25 15.31 -15.85
CA ILE A 387 9.47 16.28 -16.63
C ILE A 387 9.17 17.54 -15.82
N HIS A 388 8.89 17.38 -14.52
CA HIS A 388 8.62 18.50 -13.61
C HIS A 388 9.90 19.28 -13.23
N GLY A 389 11.09 18.71 -13.45
CA GLY A 389 12.38 19.33 -13.11
C GLY A 389 12.47 19.62 -11.60
N GLY A 390 13.04 20.78 -11.24
CA GLY A 390 13.21 21.14 -9.83
C GLY A 390 11.91 21.15 -9.00
N THR A 391 10.75 21.46 -9.61
CA THR A 391 9.46 21.41 -8.90
C THR A 391 9.04 20.00 -8.53
N GLY A 392 9.48 18.99 -9.29
CA GLY A 392 9.23 17.57 -9.00
C GLY A 392 10.01 17.03 -7.80
N LEU A 393 10.99 17.77 -7.28
CA LEU A 393 11.78 17.42 -6.10
C LEU A 393 11.30 18.14 -4.82
N VAL A 394 10.35 19.05 -4.95
CA VAL A 394 9.82 19.80 -3.80
C VAL A 394 8.91 18.89 -3.00
N ARG A 395 9.20 18.73 -1.70
CA ARG A 395 8.38 17.92 -0.80
C ARG A 395 6.93 18.39 -0.83
N GLY A 396 6.01 17.42 -0.99
CA GLY A 396 4.58 17.68 -1.13
C GLY A 396 4.11 17.91 -2.57
N ALA A 397 5.02 17.96 -3.57
CA ALA A 397 4.64 17.85 -4.96
C ALA A 397 4.09 16.44 -5.24
N VAL A 398 3.01 16.33 -6.04
CA VAL A 398 2.35 15.04 -6.29
C VAL A 398 3.34 13.99 -6.81
N VAL A 399 4.17 14.33 -7.78
CA VAL A 399 5.13 13.38 -8.38
C VAL A 399 6.26 13.00 -7.41
N GLU A 400 6.65 13.86 -6.48
CA GLU A 400 7.60 13.57 -5.40
C GLU A 400 6.99 12.58 -4.41
N ARG A 401 5.74 12.79 -3.98
CA ARG A 401 5.01 11.87 -3.11
C ARG A 401 4.89 10.49 -3.76
N LEU A 402 4.44 10.43 -5.00
CA LEU A 402 4.32 9.18 -5.76
C LEU A 402 5.66 8.44 -5.88
N TYR A 403 6.78 9.16 -6.01
CA TYR A 403 8.11 8.55 -6.08
C TYR A 403 8.47 7.80 -4.78
N ARG A 404 8.13 8.37 -3.64
CA ARG A 404 8.31 7.70 -2.34
C ARG A 404 7.33 6.53 -2.15
N ASP A 405 6.05 6.75 -2.45
CA ASP A 405 4.98 5.76 -2.26
C ASP A 405 5.20 4.50 -3.10
N ALA A 406 5.49 4.66 -4.39
CA ALA A 406 5.62 3.54 -5.32
C ALA A 406 6.84 2.65 -5.05
N ARG A 407 7.86 3.14 -4.32
CA ARG A 407 9.09 2.38 -4.12
C ARG A 407 8.88 1.06 -3.38
N ALA A 408 7.96 1.03 -2.42
CA ALA A 408 7.67 -0.15 -1.61
C ALA A 408 6.98 -1.27 -2.40
N LEU A 409 6.21 -0.94 -3.46
CA LEU A 409 5.48 -1.90 -4.29
C LEU A 409 6.39 -2.97 -4.94
N ARG A 410 7.65 -2.66 -5.18
CA ARG A 410 8.65 -3.59 -5.76
C ARG A 410 9.22 -4.56 -4.72
N ILE A 411 8.95 -4.34 -3.43
CA ILE A 411 9.55 -5.05 -2.29
C ILE A 411 8.54 -5.97 -1.62
N TYR A 412 7.40 -5.45 -1.19
CA TYR A 412 6.42 -6.24 -0.45
C TYR A 412 5.64 -7.22 -1.34
N GLU A 413 4.95 -8.19 -0.71
CA GLU A 413 4.22 -9.28 -1.36
C GLU A 413 5.07 -10.08 -2.37
N GLY A 414 6.36 -10.24 -2.02
CA GLY A 414 7.38 -10.86 -2.85
C GLY A 414 8.10 -9.87 -3.76
N THR A 415 9.41 -9.72 -3.56
CA THR A 415 10.24 -8.79 -4.33
C THR A 415 10.21 -9.10 -5.84
N SER A 416 10.69 -8.15 -6.65
CA SER A 416 10.81 -8.34 -8.11
C SER A 416 11.61 -9.61 -8.44
N GLU A 417 12.64 -9.94 -7.66
CA GLU A 417 13.45 -11.14 -7.80
C GLU A 417 12.63 -12.41 -7.50
N ILE A 418 11.84 -12.40 -6.42
CA ILE A 418 10.94 -13.51 -6.07
C ILE A 418 9.89 -13.71 -7.17
N GLN A 419 9.33 -12.64 -7.74
CA GLN A 419 8.38 -12.78 -8.85
C GLN A 419 9.04 -13.48 -10.06
N LYS A 420 10.29 -13.14 -10.40
CA LYS A 420 11.04 -13.80 -11.48
C LYS A 420 11.24 -15.30 -11.21
N LEU A 421 11.56 -15.66 -9.95
CA LEU A 421 11.70 -17.07 -9.56
C LEU A 421 10.36 -17.83 -9.67
N VAL A 422 9.26 -17.20 -9.20
CA VAL A 422 7.92 -17.80 -9.32
C VAL A 422 7.54 -18.03 -10.78
N ILE A 423 7.75 -17.04 -11.65
CA ILE A 423 7.45 -17.14 -13.09
C ILE A 423 8.28 -18.28 -13.71
N ALA A 424 9.59 -18.30 -13.48
CA ALA A 424 10.48 -19.33 -14.02
C ALA A 424 10.08 -20.73 -13.54
N ASN A 425 9.76 -20.88 -12.24
CA ASN A 425 9.33 -22.16 -11.68
C ASN A 425 8.00 -22.65 -12.27
N GLN A 426 7.08 -21.75 -12.63
CA GLN A 426 5.84 -22.15 -13.29
C GLN A 426 6.11 -22.61 -14.73
N LEU A 427 6.92 -21.85 -15.49
CA LEU A 427 7.30 -22.20 -16.87
C LEU A 427 8.02 -23.55 -16.97
N LEU A 428 8.87 -23.88 -16.00
CA LEU A 428 9.62 -25.13 -15.97
C LEU A 428 8.79 -26.36 -15.52
N LYS A 429 7.57 -26.17 -15.04
CA LYS A 429 6.63 -27.25 -14.69
C LYS A 429 5.68 -27.61 -15.83
N GLU A 430 5.54 -26.73 -16.82
CA GLU A 430 4.77 -26.99 -18.06
C GLU A 430 5.57 -27.85 -19.02
#